data_758a4eeea36ee9bb5aa98b0a013d05bc
#
_entry.id   758a4eeea36ee9bb5aa98b0a013d05bc
#
_cell.length_a   1.000
_cell.length_b   1.000
_cell.length_c   1.000
_cell.angle_alpha   90.00
_cell.angle_beta   90.00
_cell.angle_gamma   90.00
#
_symmetry.space_group_name_H-M   'P 1'
#
loop_
_entity.id
_entity.type
_entity.pdbx_description
1 polymer ?
#
loop_
_entity_poly.entity_id
_entity_poly.type
_entity_poly.pdbx_seq_one_letter_code
_entity_poly.pdbx_strand_id
1 'polypeptide(L)'
;VMMRMSVRENAAVAALKKFKNGLFLSRKKEDEAVNQVFQSLSVKTPSNEALVSALSGGNQQKVVMSRALLSDPLIVLADEPTQGVDVGARAELYQILRDVSKSGIPVIIASSDAKELEGLCDTVYVLSRGHVVSELRGDAITEENMISAAVTSTTQVVDLRKAEEEEKKRKRNSFSAKAWRFARGDYAPSALLLLVMLGLGAYILSTNDKYLNAFNISSMLLLATALGFIALGQTIALLTGGLDLSVGPLAGLLVVVISFFATDGFTVGSLLLGFLAMMAVSMAVGFVNGSLIRFVRFTAVAATLGTYIALQGFSFVLRDAPDGFINTDITAAITYKLGPIPVAFIALVIAAVLMEWLLRSRPWGWRLRAVGSEEEAARRVGVPTNRTVIVGYMLTSFFTFFGAIMLMAQLGIGDPSQGIGYTLSSITAVVLGGTSLLGGRGSFIGTLFGSLLLIQVLNATVFLGLDQTWQYILQGLLILIAAIVYSVARSRRR
;
A
#
# COMPACT_ATOMS: atom_id res chain seq x y z
N VAL A 1 -15.68 20.00 -0.78
CA VAL A 1 -17.11 19.69 -0.50
C VAL A 1 -17.41 18.24 -0.83
N MET A 2 -18.34 17.64 -0.07
CA MET A 2 -18.83 16.28 -0.27
C MET A 2 -20.04 16.33 -1.20
N MET A 3 -19.80 16.17 -2.50
CA MET A 3 -20.77 16.45 -3.58
C MET A 3 -22.10 15.66 -3.48
N ARG A 4 -22.08 14.50 -2.81
CA ARG A 4 -23.25 13.63 -2.67
C ARG A 4 -24.03 13.81 -1.35
N MET A 5 -23.58 14.77 -0.51
CA MET A 5 -24.25 15.11 0.74
C MET A 5 -25.02 16.41 0.59
N SER A 6 -26.03 16.62 1.45
CA SER A 6 -26.78 17.86 1.46
C SER A 6 -25.93 19.06 1.88
N VAL A 7 -26.42 20.25 1.60
CA VAL A 7 -25.81 21.52 1.98
C VAL A 7 -25.65 21.58 3.50
N ARG A 8 -26.68 21.20 4.24
CA ARG A 8 -26.69 21.13 5.70
C ARG A 8 -25.62 20.16 6.23
N GLU A 9 -25.62 18.93 5.71
CA GLU A 9 -24.64 17.92 6.12
C GLU A 9 -23.19 18.35 5.87
N ASN A 10 -22.97 19.01 4.72
CA ASN A 10 -21.66 19.59 4.40
C ASN A 10 -21.23 20.67 5.39
N ALA A 11 -22.14 21.49 5.86
CA ALA A 11 -21.85 22.53 6.86
C ALA A 11 -21.64 21.94 8.26
N ALA A 12 -22.50 21.01 8.68
CA ALA A 12 -22.55 20.52 10.05
C ALA A 12 -21.48 19.45 10.40
N VAL A 13 -20.90 18.78 9.41
CA VAL A 13 -20.04 17.59 9.62
C VAL A 13 -18.84 17.83 10.55
N ALA A 14 -18.27 19.04 10.57
CA ALA A 14 -17.16 19.38 11.46
C ALA A 14 -17.61 19.69 12.91
N ALA A 15 -18.89 20.01 13.11
CA ALA A 15 -19.45 20.46 14.37
C ALA A 15 -20.40 19.44 15.02
N LEU A 16 -20.40 18.17 14.62
CA LEU A 16 -21.32 17.13 15.07
C LEU A 16 -21.35 16.96 16.61
N LYS A 17 -20.23 17.24 17.29
CA LYS A 17 -20.17 17.20 18.77
C LYS A 17 -21.12 18.20 19.44
N LYS A 18 -21.40 19.36 18.81
CA LYS A 18 -22.31 20.40 19.32
C LYS A 18 -23.77 19.93 19.26
N PHE A 19 -24.08 19.11 18.27
CA PHE A 19 -25.45 18.66 18.01
C PHE A 19 -25.79 17.35 18.69
N LYS A 20 -24.84 16.77 19.44
CA LYS A 20 -25.02 15.52 20.15
C LYS A 20 -26.04 15.69 21.29
N ASN A 21 -27.00 14.76 21.35
CA ASN A 21 -27.95 14.62 22.43
C ASN A 21 -27.98 13.14 22.87
N GLY A 22 -27.24 12.80 23.92
CA GLY A 22 -27.02 11.40 24.31
C GLY A 22 -26.28 10.61 23.23
N LEU A 23 -26.91 9.55 22.70
CA LEU A 23 -26.41 8.71 21.61
C LEU A 23 -26.82 9.21 20.21
N PHE A 24 -27.68 10.20 20.11
CA PHE A 24 -28.24 10.69 18.85
C PHE A 24 -27.80 12.14 18.55
N LEU A 25 -28.05 12.59 17.30
CA LEU A 25 -27.90 13.97 16.89
C LEU A 25 -29.25 14.68 16.98
N SER A 26 -29.25 15.89 17.54
CA SER A 26 -30.44 16.75 17.58
C SER A 26 -30.58 17.51 16.27
N ARG A 27 -31.47 17.06 15.38
CA ARG A 27 -31.77 17.70 14.09
C ARG A 27 -32.14 19.16 14.26
N LYS A 28 -32.97 19.46 15.26
CA LYS A 28 -33.42 20.84 15.55
C LYS A 28 -32.27 21.80 15.84
N LYS A 29 -31.34 21.39 16.75
CA LYS A 29 -30.15 22.21 17.07
C LYS A 29 -29.24 22.40 15.87
N GLU A 30 -29.08 21.35 15.06
CA GLU A 30 -28.27 21.38 13.83
C GLU A 30 -28.87 22.37 12.83
N ASP A 31 -30.19 22.28 12.52
CA ASP A 31 -30.86 23.16 11.58
C ASP A 31 -30.83 24.62 12.03
N GLU A 32 -31.05 24.90 13.31
CA GLU A 32 -30.96 26.25 13.88
C GLU A 32 -29.56 26.87 13.69
N ALA A 33 -28.51 26.13 14.06
CA ALA A 33 -27.14 26.60 13.93
C ALA A 33 -26.70 26.77 12.46
N VAL A 34 -27.04 25.84 11.59
CA VAL A 34 -26.76 25.93 10.15
C VAL A 34 -27.45 27.12 9.53
N ASN A 35 -28.74 27.33 9.84
CA ASN A 35 -29.51 28.47 9.32
C ASN A 35 -28.91 29.82 9.76
N GLN A 36 -28.47 29.93 11.03
CA GLN A 36 -27.83 31.15 11.54
C GLN A 36 -26.53 31.47 10.73
N VAL A 37 -25.67 30.48 10.54
CA VAL A 37 -24.43 30.67 9.78
C VAL A 37 -24.70 30.91 8.30
N PHE A 38 -25.69 30.25 7.70
CA PHE A 38 -26.05 30.47 6.31
C PHE A 38 -26.60 31.88 6.08
N GLN A 39 -27.37 32.42 7.01
CA GLN A 39 -27.83 33.82 6.97
C GLN A 39 -26.67 34.80 7.08
N SER A 40 -25.74 34.60 8.04
CA SER A 40 -24.59 35.50 8.20
C SER A 40 -23.65 35.49 6.98
N LEU A 41 -23.53 34.37 6.27
CA LEU A 41 -22.69 34.24 5.07
C LEU A 41 -23.47 34.43 3.77
N SER A 42 -24.77 34.77 3.85
CA SER A 42 -25.63 34.93 2.68
C SER A 42 -25.54 33.76 1.70
N VAL A 43 -25.61 32.53 2.21
CA VAL A 43 -25.58 31.30 1.39
C VAL A 43 -26.89 31.16 0.64
N LYS A 44 -26.83 31.14 -0.69
CA LYS A 44 -28.01 30.94 -1.55
C LYS A 44 -28.19 29.47 -1.86
N THR A 45 -29.22 28.84 -1.29
CA THR A 45 -29.57 27.43 -1.50
C THR A 45 -31.07 27.28 -1.65
N PRO A 46 -31.56 26.37 -2.51
CA PRO A 46 -33.00 26.08 -2.62
C PRO A 46 -33.60 25.49 -1.33
N SER A 47 -32.80 24.69 -0.61
CA SER A 47 -33.12 24.14 0.71
C SER A 47 -31.85 23.62 1.39
N ASN A 48 -31.90 23.43 2.70
CA ASN A 48 -30.80 22.81 3.46
C ASN A 48 -30.53 21.36 3.05
N GLU A 49 -31.52 20.70 2.50
CA GLU A 49 -31.45 19.30 2.03
C GLU A 49 -31.04 19.18 0.55
N ALA A 50 -30.91 20.30 -0.17
CA ALA A 50 -30.40 20.26 -1.54
C ALA A 50 -28.97 19.71 -1.56
N LEU A 51 -28.61 18.96 -2.62
CA LEU A 51 -27.26 18.50 -2.79
C LEU A 51 -26.32 19.70 -3.01
N VAL A 52 -25.15 19.70 -2.40
CA VAL A 52 -24.17 20.79 -2.57
C VAL A 52 -23.70 20.91 -4.02
N SER A 53 -23.74 19.83 -4.79
CA SER A 53 -23.45 19.83 -6.23
C SER A 53 -24.40 20.70 -7.08
N ALA A 54 -25.59 21.02 -6.56
CA ALA A 54 -26.56 21.89 -7.24
C ALA A 54 -26.27 23.39 -7.03
N LEU A 55 -25.30 23.76 -6.17
CA LEU A 55 -24.95 25.15 -5.90
C LEU A 55 -23.87 25.64 -6.87
N SER A 56 -23.86 26.97 -7.10
CA SER A 56 -22.75 27.67 -7.78
C SER A 56 -21.44 27.54 -6.98
N GLY A 57 -20.29 27.66 -7.63
CA GLY A 57 -18.99 27.58 -6.99
C GLY A 57 -18.83 28.52 -5.78
N GLY A 58 -19.28 29.76 -5.89
CA GLY A 58 -19.25 30.71 -4.78
C GLY A 58 -20.11 30.29 -3.58
N ASN A 59 -21.30 29.70 -3.81
CA ASN A 59 -22.12 29.18 -2.73
C ASN A 59 -21.53 27.90 -2.14
N GLN A 60 -20.86 27.05 -2.92
CA GLN A 60 -20.11 25.91 -2.40
C GLN A 60 -18.97 26.36 -1.47
N GLN A 61 -18.23 27.42 -1.81
CA GLN A 61 -17.21 28.00 -0.94
C GLN A 61 -17.79 28.57 0.35
N LYS A 62 -18.92 29.25 0.29
CA LYS A 62 -19.63 29.73 1.48
C LYS A 62 -20.07 28.57 2.41
N VAL A 63 -20.47 27.43 1.85
CA VAL A 63 -20.76 26.20 2.65
C VAL A 63 -19.49 25.66 3.31
N VAL A 64 -18.33 25.71 2.64
CA VAL A 64 -17.03 25.35 3.26
C VAL A 64 -16.70 26.28 4.41
N MET A 65 -16.88 27.59 4.23
CA MET A 65 -16.70 28.59 5.29
C MET A 65 -17.66 28.34 6.47
N SER A 66 -18.93 28.05 6.16
CA SER A 66 -19.94 27.69 7.20
C SER A 66 -19.47 26.50 8.03
N ARG A 67 -18.90 25.48 7.40
CA ARG A 67 -18.33 24.32 8.10
C ARG A 67 -17.22 24.71 9.07
N ALA A 68 -16.31 25.60 8.66
CA ALA A 68 -15.24 26.08 9.51
C ALA A 68 -15.80 26.87 10.71
N LEU A 69 -16.70 27.80 10.46
CA LEU A 69 -17.26 28.68 11.51
C LEU A 69 -18.15 27.91 12.50
N LEU A 70 -18.92 26.94 12.04
CA LEU A 70 -19.72 26.08 12.93
C LEU A 70 -18.90 25.29 13.94
N SER A 71 -17.61 25.09 13.70
CA SER A 71 -16.72 24.39 14.64
C SER A 71 -16.14 25.28 15.75
N ASP A 72 -16.50 26.56 15.85
CA ASP A 72 -15.95 27.58 16.75
C ASP A 72 -14.42 27.61 16.70
N PRO A 73 -13.85 27.95 15.55
CA PRO A 73 -12.41 27.89 15.37
C PRO A 73 -11.70 28.98 16.20
N LEU A 74 -10.57 28.64 16.80
CA LEU A 74 -9.67 29.62 17.43
C LEU A 74 -8.85 30.39 16.40
N ILE A 75 -8.68 29.84 15.21
CA ILE A 75 -7.99 30.42 14.07
C ILE A 75 -8.58 29.85 12.79
N VAL A 76 -8.69 30.65 11.75
CA VAL A 76 -9.10 30.21 10.40
C VAL A 76 -7.89 30.20 9.47
N LEU A 77 -7.64 29.06 8.84
CA LEU A 77 -6.63 28.87 7.79
C LEU A 77 -7.35 28.76 6.44
N ALA A 78 -7.15 29.72 5.55
CA ALA A 78 -7.74 29.76 4.23
C ALA A 78 -6.65 29.59 3.16
N ASP A 79 -6.67 28.47 2.45
CA ASP A 79 -5.74 28.13 1.37
C ASP A 79 -6.45 28.34 0.03
N GLU A 80 -5.95 29.29 -0.79
CA GLU A 80 -6.53 29.71 -2.07
C GLU A 80 -8.07 29.92 -2.00
N PRO A 81 -8.57 30.79 -1.08
CA PRO A 81 -10.00 30.84 -0.74
C PRO A 81 -10.91 31.26 -1.89
N THR A 82 -10.38 31.91 -2.89
CA THR A 82 -11.16 32.41 -4.06
C THR A 82 -10.86 31.68 -5.36
N GLN A 83 -10.10 30.57 -5.29
CA GLN A 83 -9.78 29.80 -6.49
C GLN A 83 -11.05 29.22 -7.14
N GLY A 84 -11.22 29.49 -8.43
CA GLY A 84 -12.38 29.01 -9.19
C GLY A 84 -13.71 29.75 -8.92
N VAL A 85 -13.66 30.91 -8.26
CA VAL A 85 -14.82 31.73 -7.93
C VAL A 85 -14.88 32.93 -8.87
N ASP A 86 -16.09 33.32 -9.30
CA ASP A 86 -16.30 34.52 -10.12
C ASP A 86 -15.99 35.80 -9.35
N VAL A 87 -15.77 36.90 -10.08
CA VAL A 87 -15.33 38.21 -9.53
C VAL A 87 -16.31 38.74 -8.49
N GLY A 88 -17.61 38.59 -8.70
CA GLY A 88 -18.63 39.07 -7.77
C GLY A 88 -18.63 38.32 -6.45
N ALA A 89 -18.53 36.98 -6.53
CA ALA A 89 -18.49 36.14 -5.34
C ALA A 89 -17.15 36.26 -4.57
N ARG A 90 -16.03 36.67 -5.21
CA ARG A 90 -14.76 36.96 -4.53
C ARG A 90 -14.91 38.12 -3.53
N ALA A 91 -15.55 39.22 -3.94
CA ALA A 91 -15.76 40.37 -3.06
C ALA A 91 -16.57 40.00 -1.82
N GLU A 92 -17.60 39.15 -1.97
CA GLU A 92 -18.38 38.64 -0.84
C GLU A 92 -17.53 37.78 0.10
N LEU A 93 -16.65 36.90 -0.43
CA LEU A 93 -15.75 36.06 0.39
C LEU A 93 -14.73 36.92 1.15
N TYR A 94 -14.19 37.96 0.54
CA TYR A 94 -13.29 38.92 1.23
C TYR A 94 -13.98 39.59 2.41
N GLN A 95 -15.21 40.02 2.21
CA GLN A 95 -15.99 40.62 3.30
C GLN A 95 -16.21 39.64 4.44
N ILE A 96 -16.54 38.37 4.14
CA ILE A 96 -16.70 37.30 5.13
C ILE A 96 -15.41 37.10 5.94
N LEU A 97 -14.25 37.00 5.28
CA LEU A 97 -12.96 36.81 5.96
C LEU A 97 -12.60 37.99 6.85
N ARG A 98 -12.89 39.24 6.41
CA ARG A 98 -12.73 40.46 7.23
C ARG A 98 -13.65 40.45 8.44
N ASP A 99 -14.92 40.10 8.26
CA ASP A 99 -15.89 40.06 9.37
C ASP A 99 -15.52 39.00 10.42
N VAL A 100 -15.00 37.84 9.98
CA VAL A 100 -14.44 36.82 10.87
C VAL A 100 -13.24 37.38 11.63
N SER A 101 -12.31 38.06 10.98
CA SER A 101 -11.17 38.69 11.65
C SER A 101 -11.60 39.75 12.64
N LYS A 102 -12.56 40.60 12.28
CA LYS A 102 -13.12 41.62 13.18
C LYS A 102 -13.85 41.03 14.39
N SER A 103 -14.38 39.83 14.29
CA SER A 103 -14.97 39.10 15.44
C SER A 103 -13.94 38.61 16.45
N GLY A 104 -12.64 38.84 16.20
CA GLY A 104 -11.56 38.42 17.08
C GLY A 104 -10.95 37.04 16.76
N ILE A 105 -11.36 36.42 15.67
CA ILE A 105 -10.78 35.14 15.20
C ILE A 105 -9.66 35.44 14.22
N PRO A 106 -8.38 35.16 14.51
CA PRO A 106 -7.29 35.33 13.57
C PRO A 106 -7.50 34.54 12.28
N VAL A 107 -7.22 35.19 11.14
CA VAL A 107 -7.34 34.58 9.81
C VAL A 107 -5.96 34.56 9.15
N ILE A 108 -5.48 33.39 8.76
CA ILE A 108 -4.27 33.21 7.95
C ILE A 108 -4.70 32.78 6.56
N ILE A 109 -4.25 33.56 5.55
CA ILE A 109 -4.57 33.32 4.15
C ILE A 109 -3.29 32.93 3.42
N ALA A 110 -3.32 31.82 2.70
CA ALA A 110 -2.32 31.48 1.71
C ALA A 110 -2.93 31.69 0.31
N SER A 111 -2.31 32.52 -0.50
CA SER A 111 -2.76 32.80 -1.86
C SER A 111 -1.58 33.05 -2.79
N SER A 112 -1.71 32.62 -4.04
CA SER A 112 -0.80 32.97 -5.13
C SER A 112 -1.18 34.28 -5.85
N ASP A 113 -2.36 34.83 -5.58
CA ASP A 113 -2.85 36.07 -6.13
C ASP A 113 -2.44 37.26 -5.23
N ALA A 114 -1.41 38.01 -5.66
CA ALA A 114 -0.90 39.17 -4.91
C ALA A 114 -1.96 40.24 -4.71
N LYS A 115 -2.86 40.47 -5.68
CA LYS A 115 -3.96 41.45 -5.56
C LYS A 115 -4.98 41.08 -4.50
N GLU A 116 -5.21 39.78 -4.31
CA GLU A 116 -6.05 39.28 -3.21
C GLU A 116 -5.46 39.66 -1.85
N LEU A 117 -4.15 39.45 -1.67
CA LEU A 117 -3.46 39.72 -0.42
C LEU A 117 -3.36 41.21 -0.12
N GLU A 118 -3.08 42.06 -1.15
CA GLU A 118 -3.03 43.54 -1.06
C GLU A 118 -4.35 44.12 -0.52
N GLY A 119 -5.47 43.57 -1.01
CA GLY A 119 -6.79 44.08 -0.61
C GLY A 119 -7.32 43.50 0.71
N LEU A 120 -6.71 42.47 1.31
CA LEU A 120 -7.33 41.69 2.38
C LEU A 120 -6.49 41.59 3.65
N CYS A 121 -5.17 41.65 3.58
CA CYS A 121 -4.29 41.32 4.69
C CYS A 121 -3.68 42.54 5.37
N ASP A 122 -3.47 42.49 6.71
CA ASP A 122 -2.78 43.52 7.49
C ASP A 122 -1.25 43.29 7.52
N THR A 123 -0.83 42.02 7.32
CA THR A 123 0.57 41.60 7.23
C THR A 123 0.69 40.50 6.20
N VAL A 124 1.68 40.59 5.33
CA VAL A 124 1.97 39.57 4.31
C VAL A 124 3.40 39.04 4.45
N TYR A 125 3.54 37.73 4.57
CA TYR A 125 4.82 37.06 4.49
C TYR A 125 5.00 36.52 3.07
N VAL A 126 5.97 37.05 2.34
CA VAL A 126 6.29 36.57 0.99
C VAL A 126 7.17 35.34 1.11
N LEU A 127 6.68 34.23 0.59
CA LEU A 127 7.42 32.95 0.59
C LEU A 127 8.00 32.68 -0.80
N SER A 128 9.28 32.39 -0.87
CA SER A 128 9.94 31.90 -2.08
C SER A 128 10.75 30.65 -1.76
N ARG A 129 10.51 29.57 -2.51
CA ARG A 129 11.25 28.29 -2.39
C ARG A 129 11.29 27.69 -0.96
N GLY A 130 10.21 27.91 -0.20
CA GLY A 130 10.07 27.37 1.15
C GLY A 130 10.67 28.24 2.26
N HIS A 131 11.12 29.47 1.96
CA HIS A 131 11.63 30.44 2.92
C HIS A 131 10.81 31.72 2.89
N VAL A 132 10.63 32.36 4.05
CA VAL A 132 10.08 33.71 4.13
C VAL A 132 11.20 34.67 3.67
N VAL A 133 10.94 35.43 2.62
CA VAL A 133 11.90 36.31 1.99
C VAL A 133 11.63 37.78 2.32
N SER A 134 10.41 38.13 2.70
CA SER A 134 10.01 39.48 3.11
C SER A 134 8.79 39.41 4.00
N GLU A 135 8.67 40.39 4.91
CA GLU A 135 7.49 40.71 5.67
C GLU A 135 7.05 42.12 5.28
N LEU A 136 5.81 42.23 4.79
CA LEU A 136 5.21 43.48 4.36
C LEU A 136 4.04 43.85 5.28
N ARG A 137 3.92 45.12 5.67
CA ARG A 137 2.84 45.61 6.55
C ARG A 137 2.24 46.91 6.05
N GLY A 138 0.94 47.09 6.27
CA GLY A 138 0.21 48.33 5.94
C GLY A 138 0.42 48.75 4.47
N ASP A 139 0.83 49.99 4.24
CA ASP A 139 0.99 50.56 2.90
C ASP A 139 2.10 49.89 2.05
N ALA A 140 2.97 49.09 2.67
CA ALA A 140 3.98 48.31 1.95
C ALA A 140 3.40 47.06 1.27
N ILE A 141 2.16 46.69 1.56
CA ILE A 141 1.48 45.51 0.97
C ILE A 141 0.94 45.94 -0.40
N THR A 142 1.78 45.84 -1.42
CA THR A 142 1.41 46.09 -2.82
C THR A 142 1.80 44.90 -3.68
N GLU A 143 1.08 44.69 -4.78
CA GLU A 143 1.41 43.63 -5.75
C GLU A 143 2.87 43.73 -6.21
N GLU A 144 3.34 44.97 -6.48
CA GLU A 144 4.71 45.23 -6.93
C GLU A 144 5.76 44.80 -5.90
N ASN A 145 5.57 45.18 -4.64
CA ASN A 145 6.51 44.81 -3.54
C ASN A 145 6.54 43.30 -3.29
N MET A 146 5.39 42.62 -3.34
CA MET A 146 5.30 41.16 -3.19
C MET A 146 6.03 40.42 -4.32
N ILE A 147 5.80 40.85 -5.58
CA ILE A 147 6.46 40.25 -6.75
C ILE A 147 7.97 40.54 -6.71
N SER A 148 8.35 41.81 -6.43
CA SER A 148 9.75 42.21 -6.31
C SER A 148 10.49 41.40 -5.24
N ALA A 149 9.91 41.24 -4.05
CA ALA A 149 10.49 40.41 -2.98
C ALA A 149 10.66 38.96 -3.37
N ALA A 150 9.68 38.37 -4.06
CA ALA A 150 9.73 37.01 -4.54
C ALA A 150 10.82 36.76 -5.61
N VAL A 151 11.04 37.77 -6.51
CA VAL A 151 12.02 37.70 -7.61
C VAL A 151 13.45 38.03 -7.13
N THR A 152 13.61 39.10 -6.34
CA THR A 152 14.93 39.57 -5.88
C THR A 152 15.64 38.57 -4.95
N SER A 153 14.88 37.75 -4.22
CA SER A 153 15.41 36.69 -3.37
C SER A 153 16.18 35.62 -4.14
N THR A 154 16.08 35.62 -5.46
CA THR A 154 16.76 34.61 -6.31
C THR A 154 18.27 34.77 -6.28
N THR A 155 18.81 35.98 -6.08
CA THR A 155 20.26 36.26 -6.14
C THR A 155 20.96 36.04 -4.79
N GLN A 156 20.33 36.37 -3.65
CA GLN A 156 20.92 36.17 -2.31
C GLN A 156 20.87 34.70 -1.81
N VAL A 157 19.85 33.93 -2.25
CA VAL A 157 19.67 32.53 -1.85
C VAL A 157 20.73 31.58 -2.45
N VAL A 158 21.41 31.97 -3.54
CA VAL A 158 22.45 31.13 -4.16
C VAL A 158 23.68 31.01 -3.23
N ASP A 159 24.05 32.05 -2.49
CA ASP A 159 25.21 32.03 -1.59
C ASP A 159 24.89 31.32 -0.25
N LEU A 160 23.69 31.53 0.29
CA LEU A 160 23.21 30.81 1.48
C LEU A 160 23.05 29.32 1.23
N ARG A 161 22.61 28.92 0.02
CA ARG A 161 22.51 27.50 -0.36
C ARG A 161 23.84 26.79 -0.41
N LYS A 162 24.91 27.43 -0.86
CA LYS A 162 26.26 26.81 -0.84
C LYS A 162 26.72 26.50 0.58
N ALA A 163 26.52 27.46 1.52
CA ALA A 163 26.86 27.26 2.94
C ALA A 163 25.98 26.17 3.60
N GLU A 164 24.67 26.15 3.34
CA GLU A 164 23.77 25.09 3.84
C GLU A 164 24.03 23.73 3.20
N GLU A 165 24.41 23.66 1.92
CA GLU A 165 24.78 22.42 1.26
C GLU A 165 26.08 21.84 1.81
N GLU A 166 27.04 22.67 2.17
CA GLU A 166 28.27 22.23 2.83
C GLU A 166 28.02 21.76 4.26
N GLU A 167 27.18 22.44 5.03
CA GLU A 167 26.76 22.00 6.36
C GLU A 167 25.89 20.72 6.29
N LYS A 168 24.97 20.62 5.34
CA LYS A 168 24.20 19.42 5.05
C LYS A 168 25.06 18.25 4.57
N LYS A 169 26.13 18.50 3.78
CA LYS A 169 27.12 17.49 3.39
C LYS A 169 27.91 17.00 4.59
N ARG A 170 28.28 17.87 5.52
CA ARG A 170 29.01 17.53 6.75
C ARG A 170 28.15 16.71 7.72
N LYS A 171 26.88 17.08 7.92
CA LYS A 171 25.89 16.30 8.71
C LYS A 171 25.50 14.98 8.02
N ARG A 172 25.55 14.93 6.68
CA ARG A 172 25.18 13.77 5.85
C ARG A 172 26.17 12.60 5.95
N ASN A 173 27.42 12.88 6.34
CA ASN A 173 28.48 11.88 6.49
C ASN A 173 28.64 11.34 7.92
N SER A 174 27.87 11.83 8.90
CA SER A 174 27.84 11.28 10.24
C SER A 174 27.30 9.86 10.25
N PHE A 175 27.85 8.99 11.12
CA PHE A 175 27.38 7.62 11.31
C PHE A 175 25.90 7.55 11.65
N SER A 176 25.41 8.46 12.48
CA SER A 176 24.00 8.60 12.84
C SER A 176 23.10 8.94 11.64
N ALA A 177 23.59 9.79 10.72
CA ALA A 177 22.84 10.12 9.51
C ALA A 177 22.83 8.98 8.48
N LYS A 178 23.86 8.14 8.46
CA LYS A 178 23.88 6.91 7.65
C LYS A 178 22.93 5.86 8.22
N ALA A 179 22.95 5.64 9.53
CA ALA A 179 22.05 4.74 10.23
C ALA A 179 20.58 5.17 10.07
N TRP A 180 20.29 6.47 10.16
CA TRP A 180 18.95 7.01 10.01
C TRP A 180 18.42 6.92 8.55
N ARG A 181 19.30 7.06 7.55
CA ARG A 181 18.97 6.81 6.14
C ARG A 181 18.69 5.34 5.88
N PHE A 182 19.48 4.44 6.46
CA PHE A 182 19.24 3.01 6.37
C PHE A 182 17.88 2.64 7.00
N ALA A 183 17.59 3.16 8.20
CA ALA A 183 16.30 2.93 8.89
C ALA A 183 15.07 3.43 8.12
N ARG A 184 15.25 4.37 7.17
CA ARG A 184 14.20 4.85 6.27
C ARG A 184 14.21 4.19 4.90
N GLY A 185 15.19 3.37 4.62
CA GLY A 185 15.34 2.63 3.37
C GLY A 185 14.40 1.46 3.25
N ASP A 186 14.25 0.96 2.02
CA ASP A 186 13.39 -0.19 1.71
C ASP A 186 13.92 -1.52 2.30
N TYR A 187 15.19 -1.56 2.74
CA TYR A 187 15.83 -2.75 3.33
C TYR A 187 15.83 -2.75 4.88
N ALA A 188 15.37 -1.69 5.53
CA ALA A 188 15.29 -1.66 6.99
C ALA A 188 14.36 -2.75 7.56
N PRO A 189 13.18 -3.03 6.97
CA PRO A 189 12.36 -4.16 7.38
C PRO A 189 13.10 -5.49 7.29
N SER A 190 13.84 -5.74 6.20
CA SER A 190 14.61 -6.98 6.01
C SER A 190 15.70 -7.17 7.07
N ALA A 191 16.39 -6.10 7.45
CA ALA A 191 17.40 -6.16 8.51
C ALA A 191 16.78 -6.43 9.89
N LEU A 192 15.62 -5.82 10.17
CA LEU A 192 14.88 -6.09 11.40
C LEU A 192 14.40 -7.54 11.44
N LEU A 193 13.86 -8.06 10.34
CA LEU A 193 13.44 -9.47 10.25
C LEU A 193 14.60 -10.41 10.52
N LEU A 194 15.77 -10.13 9.94
CA LEU A 194 16.99 -10.96 10.18
C LEU A 194 17.36 -10.96 11.67
N LEU A 195 17.32 -9.82 12.35
CA LEU A 195 17.57 -9.75 13.79
C LEU A 195 16.55 -10.55 14.60
N VAL A 196 15.26 -10.46 14.25
CA VAL A 196 14.19 -11.23 14.89
C VAL A 196 14.40 -12.73 14.66
N MET A 197 14.76 -13.14 13.43
CA MET A 197 15.05 -14.55 13.10
C MET A 197 16.22 -15.10 13.91
N LEU A 198 17.32 -14.33 14.02
CA LEU A 198 18.48 -14.72 14.80
C LEU A 198 18.15 -14.81 16.30
N GLY A 199 17.40 -13.84 16.84
CA GLY A 199 16.96 -13.85 18.24
C GLY A 199 16.04 -15.03 18.56
N LEU A 200 15.04 -15.29 17.69
CA LEU A 200 14.15 -16.44 17.85
C LEU A 200 14.92 -17.76 17.72
N GLY A 201 15.82 -17.87 16.75
CA GLY A 201 16.65 -19.04 16.55
C GLY A 201 17.54 -19.32 17.75
N ALA A 202 18.19 -18.31 18.32
CA ALA A 202 19.02 -18.43 19.52
C ALA A 202 18.18 -18.86 20.75
N TYR A 203 16.98 -18.31 20.91
CA TYR A 203 16.07 -18.69 21.97
C TYR A 203 15.65 -20.16 21.87
N ILE A 204 15.24 -20.63 20.68
CA ILE A 204 14.83 -22.04 20.50
C ILE A 204 16.02 -22.96 20.70
N LEU A 205 17.20 -22.59 20.21
CA LEU A 205 18.43 -23.39 20.40
C LEU A 205 18.81 -23.52 21.89
N SER A 206 18.54 -22.50 22.71
CA SER A 206 18.77 -22.59 24.15
C SER A 206 17.81 -23.52 24.87
N THR A 207 16.65 -23.82 24.26
CA THR A 207 15.64 -24.74 24.83
C THR A 207 15.72 -26.15 24.23
N ASN A 208 16.24 -26.29 22.99
CA ASN A 208 16.28 -27.57 22.29
C ASN A 208 17.45 -27.65 21.29
N ASP A 209 18.46 -28.47 21.63
CA ASP A 209 19.67 -28.64 20.82
C ASP A 209 19.41 -29.25 19.43
N LYS A 210 18.26 -29.89 19.23
CA LYS A 210 17.88 -30.53 17.95
C LYS A 210 17.39 -29.48 16.94
N TYR A 211 17.20 -28.22 17.33
CA TYR A 211 16.68 -27.17 16.44
C TYR A 211 17.55 -26.97 15.21
N LEU A 212 18.89 -26.94 15.34
CA LEU A 212 19.82 -26.81 14.21
C LEU A 212 20.24 -28.14 13.57
N ASN A 213 19.48 -29.25 13.81
CA ASN A 213 19.70 -30.49 13.10
C ASN A 213 19.51 -30.29 11.58
N ALA A 214 20.34 -30.97 10.78
CA ALA A 214 20.30 -30.93 9.32
C ALA A 214 18.93 -31.26 8.73
N PHE A 215 18.21 -32.22 9.36
CA PHE A 215 16.86 -32.58 8.96
C PHE A 215 15.87 -31.41 9.14
N ASN A 216 15.88 -30.75 10.31
CA ASN A 216 14.99 -29.64 10.60
C ASN A 216 15.28 -28.44 9.71
N ILE A 217 16.56 -28.06 9.54
CA ILE A 217 16.97 -26.99 8.64
C ILE A 217 16.47 -27.26 7.22
N SER A 218 16.69 -28.46 6.72
CA SER A 218 16.26 -28.86 5.39
C SER A 218 14.75 -28.80 5.22
N SER A 219 13.98 -29.28 6.21
CA SER A 219 12.51 -29.26 6.19
C SER A 219 11.98 -27.82 6.22
N MET A 220 12.53 -26.95 7.07
CA MET A 220 12.18 -25.52 7.11
C MET A 220 12.46 -24.84 5.77
N LEU A 221 13.62 -25.09 5.16
CA LEU A 221 14.00 -24.49 3.88
C LEU A 221 13.10 -24.99 2.74
N LEU A 222 12.69 -26.26 2.74
CA LEU A 222 11.73 -26.78 1.75
C LEU A 222 10.36 -26.11 1.86
N LEU A 223 9.82 -26.00 3.09
CA LEU A 223 8.55 -25.31 3.34
C LEU A 223 8.63 -23.84 2.97
N ALA A 224 9.74 -23.18 3.34
CA ALA A 224 9.99 -21.78 2.98
C ALA A 224 10.13 -21.58 1.47
N THR A 225 10.57 -22.60 0.71
CA THR A 225 10.70 -22.51 -0.75
C THR A 225 9.34 -22.43 -1.43
N ALA A 226 8.39 -23.30 -1.06
CA ALA A 226 7.04 -23.25 -1.61
C ALA A 226 6.36 -21.92 -1.32
N LEU A 227 6.35 -21.51 -0.05
CA LEU A 227 5.81 -20.22 0.36
C LEU A 227 6.53 -19.05 -0.31
N GLY A 228 7.86 -19.11 -0.38
CA GLY A 228 8.69 -18.04 -0.93
C GLY A 228 8.41 -17.77 -2.39
N PHE A 229 8.30 -18.81 -3.24
CA PHE A 229 7.93 -18.60 -4.65
C PHE A 229 6.55 -17.96 -4.79
N ILE A 230 5.52 -18.45 -4.09
CA ILE A 230 4.18 -17.86 -4.11
C ILE A 230 4.23 -16.40 -3.62
N ALA A 231 4.99 -16.13 -2.55
CA ALA A 231 5.16 -14.80 -1.99
C ALA A 231 5.92 -13.83 -2.93
N LEU A 232 6.93 -14.30 -3.71
CA LEU A 232 7.55 -13.47 -4.75
C LEU A 232 6.51 -13.04 -5.79
N GLY A 233 5.63 -13.94 -6.20
CA GLY A 233 4.49 -13.61 -7.05
C GLY A 233 3.58 -12.58 -6.40
N GLN A 234 3.16 -12.82 -5.17
CA GLN A 234 2.30 -11.90 -4.41
C GLN A 234 2.93 -10.50 -4.23
N THR A 235 4.26 -10.42 -4.13
CA THR A 235 4.98 -9.13 -4.10
C THR A 235 4.73 -8.32 -5.36
N ILE A 236 4.67 -8.96 -6.54
CA ILE A 236 4.41 -8.28 -7.81
C ILE A 236 2.98 -7.72 -7.83
N ALA A 237 1.99 -8.52 -7.42
CA ALA A 237 0.61 -8.06 -7.33
C ALA A 237 0.49 -6.87 -6.37
N LEU A 238 1.07 -6.95 -5.17
CA LEU A 238 1.04 -5.85 -4.21
C LEU A 238 1.75 -4.59 -4.75
N LEU A 239 2.87 -4.73 -5.45
CA LEU A 239 3.56 -3.59 -6.05
C LEU A 239 2.71 -2.83 -7.06
N THR A 240 1.74 -3.48 -7.72
CA THR A 240 0.75 -2.79 -8.59
C THR A 240 -0.38 -2.10 -7.82
N GLY A 241 -0.44 -2.25 -6.50
CA GLY A 241 -1.55 -1.77 -5.65
C GLY A 241 -2.73 -2.74 -5.55
N GLY A 242 -2.57 -4.00 -6.02
CA GLY A 242 -3.58 -5.05 -5.95
C GLY A 242 -3.18 -6.21 -5.04
N LEU A 243 -4.17 -7.00 -4.63
CA LEU A 243 -3.99 -8.27 -3.92
C LEU A 243 -4.43 -9.41 -4.85
N ASP A 244 -3.67 -10.50 -4.89
CA ASP A 244 -4.09 -11.71 -5.59
C ASP A 244 -4.46 -12.79 -4.57
N LEU A 245 -5.76 -12.97 -4.36
CA LEU A 245 -6.27 -13.99 -3.46
C LEU A 245 -6.29 -15.37 -4.10
N SER A 246 -6.17 -15.47 -5.42
CA SER A 246 -6.27 -16.72 -6.16
C SER A 246 -5.01 -17.58 -6.14
N VAL A 247 -3.87 -17.06 -5.64
CA VAL A 247 -2.56 -17.76 -5.66
C VAL A 247 -2.60 -19.09 -4.90
N GLY A 248 -3.33 -19.18 -3.79
CA GLY A 248 -3.44 -20.44 -3.01
C GLY A 248 -4.22 -21.52 -3.75
N PRO A 249 -5.49 -21.31 -4.12
CA PRO A 249 -6.25 -22.24 -4.94
C PRO A 249 -5.62 -22.55 -6.28
N LEU A 250 -4.92 -21.58 -6.90
CA LEU A 250 -4.14 -21.85 -8.11
C LEU A 250 -3.05 -22.86 -7.83
N ALA A 251 -2.26 -22.70 -6.75
CA ALA A 251 -1.22 -23.65 -6.40
C ALA A 251 -1.81 -25.06 -6.17
N GLY A 252 -2.95 -25.16 -5.45
CA GLY A 252 -3.66 -26.42 -5.25
C GLY A 252 -4.13 -27.06 -6.56
N LEU A 253 -4.78 -26.29 -7.43
CA LEU A 253 -5.23 -26.76 -8.75
C LEU A 253 -4.05 -27.27 -9.59
N LEU A 254 -2.92 -26.58 -9.59
CA LEU A 254 -1.73 -27.02 -10.34
C LEU A 254 -1.18 -28.34 -9.82
N VAL A 255 -1.22 -28.60 -8.49
CA VAL A 255 -0.86 -29.89 -7.91
C VAL A 255 -1.84 -30.98 -8.35
N VAL A 256 -3.13 -30.71 -8.40
CA VAL A 256 -4.15 -31.63 -8.93
C VAL A 256 -3.89 -31.90 -10.41
N VAL A 257 -3.60 -30.89 -11.23
CA VAL A 257 -3.31 -31.08 -12.66
C VAL A 257 -2.13 -32.01 -12.87
N ILE A 258 -0.99 -31.78 -12.22
CA ILE A 258 0.21 -32.57 -12.43
C ILE A 258 0.04 -34.02 -11.93
N SER A 259 -0.83 -34.26 -10.93
CA SER A 259 -1.08 -35.62 -10.40
C SER A 259 -1.72 -36.58 -11.41
N PHE A 260 -2.17 -36.11 -12.57
CA PHE A 260 -2.61 -36.98 -13.68
C PHE A 260 -1.47 -37.40 -14.59
N PHE A 261 -0.32 -36.74 -14.55
CA PHE A 261 0.81 -36.95 -15.47
C PHE A 261 2.05 -37.52 -14.79
N ALA A 262 2.21 -37.32 -13.48
CA ALA A 262 3.40 -37.63 -12.71
C ALA A 262 3.22 -38.90 -11.86
N THR A 263 2.39 -39.86 -12.30
CA THR A 263 2.08 -41.13 -11.63
C THR A 263 3.16 -42.16 -11.85
N ASP A 264 3.08 -43.30 -11.15
CA ASP A 264 3.95 -44.45 -11.39
C ASP A 264 3.82 -44.92 -12.86
N GLY A 265 4.96 -45.21 -13.49
CA GLY A 265 5.01 -45.54 -14.92
C GLY A 265 4.98 -44.31 -15.85
N PHE A 266 5.17 -43.10 -15.34
CA PHE A 266 5.27 -41.91 -16.17
C PHE A 266 6.33 -42.02 -17.25
N THR A 267 6.09 -41.35 -18.39
CA THR A 267 7.10 -41.13 -19.43
C THR A 267 7.63 -39.70 -19.34
N VAL A 268 8.83 -39.44 -19.86
CA VAL A 268 9.35 -38.09 -19.93
C VAL A 268 8.38 -37.16 -20.71
N GLY A 269 7.72 -37.71 -21.75
CA GLY A 269 6.72 -36.98 -22.53
C GLY A 269 5.47 -36.60 -21.71
N SER A 270 4.94 -37.53 -20.90
CA SER A 270 3.78 -37.25 -20.01
C SER A 270 4.13 -36.21 -18.96
N LEU A 271 5.32 -36.32 -18.36
CA LEU A 271 5.78 -35.35 -17.35
C LEU A 271 5.96 -33.94 -17.93
N LEU A 272 6.58 -33.84 -19.12
CA LEU A 272 6.71 -32.56 -19.83
C LEU A 272 5.34 -31.97 -20.16
N LEU A 273 4.40 -32.79 -20.64
CA LEU A 273 3.03 -32.34 -20.93
C LEU A 273 2.34 -31.85 -19.65
N GLY A 274 2.52 -32.53 -18.52
CA GLY A 274 2.00 -32.11 -17.24
C GLY A 274 2.53 -30.74 -16.78
N PHE A 275 3.84 -30.50 -16.89
CA PHE A 275 4.42 -29.19 -16.56
C PHE A 275 3.98 -28.09 -17.54
N LEU A 276 3.83 -28.41 -18.82
CA LEU A 276 3.28 -27.48 -19.80
C LEU A 276 1.80 -27.13 -19.50
N ALA A 277 1.00 -28.13 -19.12
CA ALA A 277 -0.38 -27.92 -18.72
C ALA A 277 -0.47 -27.02 -17.46
N MET A 278 0.34 -27.31 -16.43
CA MET A 278 0.42 -26.43 -15.24
C MET A 278 0.78 -25.00 -15.62
N MET A 279 1.79 -24.81 -16.47
CA MET A 279 2.23 -23.48 -16.93
C MET A 279 1.14 -22.76 -17.71
N ALA A 280 0.47 -23.48 -18.63
CA ALA A 280 -0.63 -22.91 -19.42
C ALA A 280 -1.79 -22.45 -18.51
N VAL A 281 -2.22 -23.29 -17.58
CA VAL A 281 -3.27 -22.95 -16.59
C VAL A 281 -2.84 -21.73 -15.78
N SER A 282 -1.62 -21.75 -15.27
CA SER A 282 -1.07 -20.64 -14.46
C SER A 282 -1.07 -19.32 -15.25
N MET A 283 -0.57 -19.31 -16.48
CA MET A 283 -0.54 -18.11 -17.33
C MET A 283 -1.96 -17.64 -17.70
N ALA A 284 -2.87 -18.57 -17.96
CA ALA A 284 -4.27 -18.25 -18.26
C ALA A 284 -4.95 -17.56 -17.08
N VAL A 285 -4.78 -18.07 -15.85
CA VAL A 285 -5.34 -17.47 -14.63
C VAL A 285 -4.80 -16.07 -14.39
N GLY A 286 -3.48 -15.89 -14.52
CA GLY A 286 -2.87 -14.56 -14.37
C GLY A 286 -3.37 -13.56 -15.42
N PHE A 287 -3.53 -14.00 -16.67
CA PHE A 287 -4.11 -13.19 -17.73
C PHE A 287 -5.57 -12.83 -17.49
N VAL A 288 -6.38 -13.79 -17.03
CA VAL A 288 -7.80 -13.57 -16.67
C VAL A 288 -7.91 -12.56 -15.54
N ASN A 289 -7.17 -12.73 -14.42
CA ASN A 289 -7.18 -11.79 -13.30
C ASN A 289 -6.78 -10.38 -13.75
N GLY A 290 -5.66 -10.26 -14.45
CA GLY A 290 -5.20 -8.97 -14.97
C GLY A 290 -6.21 -8.31 -15.91
N SER A 291 -6.90 -9.10 -16.76
CA SER A 291 -7.91 -8.63 -17.70
C SER A 291 -9.20 -8.19 -17.00
N LEU A 292 -9.69 -8.93 -16.00
CA LEU A 292 -10.84 -8.56 -15.19
C LEU A 292 -10.61 -7.22 -14.48
N ILE A 293 -9.42 -7.03 -13.94
CA ILE A 293 -9.06 -5.78 -13.26
C ILE A 293 -8.98 -4.61 -14.25
N ARG A 294 -8.40 -4.82 -15.45
CA ARG A 294 -8.12 -3.71 -16.38
C ARG A 294 -9.25 -3.39 -17.34
N PHE A 295 -9.89 -4.38 -17.89
CA PHE A 295 -10.92 -4.18 -18.92
C PHE A 295 -12.33 -4.18 -18.33
N VAL A 296 -12.62 -5.08 -17.38
CA VAL A 296 -13.92 -5.11 -16.70
C VAL A 296 -13.97 -4.12 -15.53
N ARG A 297 -12.80 -3.59 -15.09
CA ARG A 297 -12.66 -2.62 -14.00
C ARG A 297 -13.10 -3.14 -12.64
N PHE A 298 -12.96 -4.42 -12.41
CA PHE A 298 -13.14 -4.99 -11.07
C PHE A 298 -12.04 -4.50 -10.15
N THR A 299 -12.34 -4.37 -8.85
CA THR A 299 -11.27 -4.25 -7.85
C THR A 299 -10.44 -5.52 -7.83
N ALA A 300 -9.15 -5.42 -7.54
CA ALA A 300 -8.25 -6.58 -7.50
C ALA A 300 -8.79 -7.68 -6.58
N VAL A 301 -9.31 -7.30 -5.41
CA VAL A 301 -9.90 -8.24 -4.44
C VAL A 301 -11.13 -8.95 -5.03
N ALA A 302 -12.04 -8.22 -5.68
CA ALA A 302 -13.24 -8.84 -6.24
C ALA A 302 -12.91 -9.80 -7.39
N ALA A 303 -12.00 -9.40 -8.31
CA ALA A 303 -11.57 -10.25 -9.41
C ALA A 303 -10.91 -11.54 -8.90
N THR A 304 -9.91 -11.41 -8.02
CA THR A 304 -9.12 -12.56 -7.55
C THR A 304 -9.87 -13.43 -6.55
N LEU A 305 -10.85 -12.89 -5.80
CA LEU A 305 -11.74 -13.69 -4.96
C LEU A 305 -12.72 -14.52 -5.79
N GLY A 306 -13.28 -13.94 -6.86
CA GLY A 306 -14.10 -14.71 -7.80
C GLY A 306 -13.31 -15.84 -8.44
N THR A 307 -12.09 -15.58 -8.89
CA THR A 307 -11.19 -16.58 -9.46
C THR A 307 -10.76 -17.61 -8.39
N TYR A 308 -10.52 -17.19 -7.16
CA TYR A 308 -10.25 -18.10 -6.01
C TYR A 308 -11.32 -19.19 -5.90
N ILE A 309 -12.59 -18.77 -5.84
CA ILE A 309 -13.71 -19.71 -5.67
C ILE A 309 -13.84 -20.63 -6.91
N ALA A 310 -13.69 -20.06 -8.11
CA ALA A 310 -13.74 -20.83 -9.34
C ALA A 310 -12.62 -21.88 -9.42
N LEU A 311 -11.38 -21.53 -9.12
CA LEU A 311 -10.25 -22.45 -9.14
C LEU A 311 -10.39 -23.55 -8.09
N GLN A 312 -10.91 -23.21 -6.91
CA GLN A 312 -11.20 -24.21 -5.87
C GLN A 312 -12.28 -25.21 -6.34
N GLY A 313 -13.33 -24.69 -6.99
CA GLY A 313 -14.36 -25.53 -7.61
C GLY A 313 -13.80 -26.44 -8.69
N PHE A 314 -12.95 -25.93 -9.58
CA PHE A 314 -12.28 -26.73 -10.61
C PHE A 314 -11.38 -27.80 -10.02
N SER A 315 -10.68 -27.52 -8.91
CA SER A 315 -9.87 -28.53 -8.21
C SER A 315 -10.74 -29.70 -7.76
N PHE A 316 -11.91 -29.44 -7.17
CA PHE A 316 -12.84 -30.50 -6.74
C PHE A 316 -13.55 -31.22 -7.90
N VAL A 317 -13.76 -30.56 -9.05
CA VAL A 317 -14.28 -31.22 -10.26
C VAL A 317 -13.25 -32.20 -10.83
N LEU A 318 -11.97 -31.88 -10.77
CA LEU A 318 -10.90 -32.77 -11.26
C LEU A 318 -10.61 -33.92 -10.28
N ARG A 319 -10.64 -33.62 -8.97
CA ARG A 319 -10.53 -34.61 -7.88
C ARG A 319 -11.41 -34.17 -6.73
N ASP A 320 -12.32 -35.05 -6.31
CA ASP A 320 -13.24 -34.82 -5.19
C ASP A 320 -12.59 -35.06 -3.81
N ALA A 321 -11.50 -35.83 -3.79
CA ALA A 321 -10.71 -36.18 -2.60
C ALA A 321 -9.21 -36.24 -2.97
N PRO A 322 -8.30 -36.28 -1.96
CA PRO A 322 -6.89 -36.54 -2.19
C PRO A 322 -6.66 -37.84 -2.90
N ASP A 323 -6.08 -37.81 -4.12
CA ASP A 323 -5.79 -38.95 -4.96
C ASP A 323 -4.68 -38.66 -5.99
N GLY A 324 -4.23 -39.64 -6.74
CA GLY A 324 -3.19 -39.48 -7.76
C GLY A 324 -1.81 -39.29 -7.14
N PHE A 325 -1.27 -40.37 -6.59
CA PHE A 325 0.08 -40.36 -6.03
C PHE A 325 1.12 -39.95 -7.08
N ILE A 326 1.99 -39.06 -6.68
CA ILE A 326 3.10 -38.56 -7.51
C ILE A 326 4.29 -39.49 -7.28
N ASN A 327 4.91 -39.91 -8.38
CA ASN A 327 6.04 -40.82 -8.33
C ASN A 327 7.17 -40.26 -7.43
N THR A 328 7.73 -41.14 -6.61
CA THR A 328 8.75 -40.80 -5.59
C THR A 328 10.05 -40.29 -6.18
N ASP A 329 10.44 -40.76 -7.39
CA ASP A 329 11.67 -40.28 -8.05
C ASP A 329 11.54 -38.81 -8.46
N ILE A 330 10.33 -38.42 -8.89
CA ILE A 330 10.05 -37.01 -9.24
C ILE A 330 10.12 -36.13 -7.99
N THR A 331 9.46 -36.55 -6.89
CA THR A 331 9.48 -35.77 -5.64
C THR A 331 10.89 -35.71 -5.04
N ALA A 332 11.67 -36.81 -5.12
CA ALA A 332 13.07 -36.86 -4.68
C ALA A 332 13.97 -35.97 -5.50
N ALA A 333 13.78 -35.91 -6.85
CA ALA A 333 14.55 -35.04 -7.72
C ALA A 333 14.30 -33.54 -7.40
N ILE A 334 13.04 -33.14 -7.17
CA ILE A 334 12.67 -31.74 -6.83
C ILE A 334 13.17 -31.36 -5.45
N THR A 335 13.11 -32.28 -4.47
CA THR A 335 13.55 -32.03 -3.09
C THR A 335 15.02 -32.37 -2.87
N TYR A 336 15.81 -32.56 -3.95
CA TYR A 336 17.25 -32.86 -3.86
C TYR A 336 18.01 -31.82 -3.04
N LYS A 337 18.96 -32.30 -2.23
CA LYS A 337 19.66 -31.49 -1.22
C LYS A 337 21.18 -31.55 -1.42
N LEU A 338 21.82 -30.41 -1.18
CA LEU A 338 23.27 -30.30 -1.03
C LEU A 338 23.59 -30.10 0.46
N GLY A 339 23.85 -31.21 1.15
CA GLY A 339 23.90 -31.25 2.62
C GLY A 339 22.52 -30.88 3.22
N PRO A 340 22.42 -29.90 4.13
CA PRO A 340 21.15 -29.48 4.70
C PRO A 340 20.35 -28.53 3.80
N ILE A 341 20.91 -28.06 2.67
CA ILE A 341 20.32 -27.01 1.84
C ILE A 341 19.65 -27.63 0.59
N PRO A 342 18.32 -27.51 0.41
CA PRO A 342 17.64 -27.90 -0.81
C PRO A 342 18.07 -27.07 -2.00
N VAL A 343 18.31 -27.69 -3.16
CA VAL A 343 18.65 -26.98 -4.40
C VAL A 343 17.54 -25.99 -4.81
N ALA A 344 16.29 -26.37 -4.59
CA ALA A 344 15.15 -25.50 -4.86
C ALA A 344 15.15 -24.22 -4.00
N PHE A 345 15.70 -24.26 -2.77
CA PHE A 345 15.88 -23.04 -1.95
C PHE A 345 16.93 -22.11 -2.56
N ILE A 346 18.01 -22.67 -3.10
CA ILE A 346 19.03 -21.88 -3.82
C ILE A 346 18.38 -21.19 -5.04
N ALA A 347 17.52 -21.89 -5.77
CA ALA A 347 16.78 -21.33 -6.90
C ALA A 347 15.84 -20.17 -6.44
N LEU A 348 15.15 -20.32 -5.30
CA LEU A 348 14.34 -19.25 -4.70
C LEU A 348 15.19 -18.01 -4.37
N VAL A 349 16.35 -18.19 -3.74
CA VAL A 349 17.25 -17.07 -3.40
C VAL A 349 17.73 -16.35 -4.66
N ILE A 350 18.14 -17.12 -5.69
CA ILE A 350 18.54 -16.54 -6.99
C ILE A 350 17.37 -15.77 -7.61
N ALA A 351 16.18 -16.34 -7.61
CA ALA A 351 14.96 -15.67 -8.11
C ALA A 351 14.66 -14.36 -7.35
N ALA A 352 14.75 -14.37 -6.03
CA ALA A 352 14.52 -13.19 -5.19
C ALA A 352 15.54 -12.07 -5.50
N VAL A 353 16.84 -12.41 -5.60
CA VAL A 353 17.91 -11.46 -5.93
C VAL A 353 17.74 -10.93 -7.36
N LEU A 354 17.42 -11.79 -8.33
CA LEU A 354 17.17 -11.38 -9.71
C LEU A 354 15.98 -10.43 -9.80
N MET A 355 14.88 -10.77 -9.14
CA MET A 355 13.67 -9.93 -9.14
C MET A 355 13.91 -8.59 -8.43
N GLU A 356 14.67 -8.57 -7.34
CA GLU A 356 15.08 -7.32 -6.68
C GLU A 356 15.93 -6.45 -7.62
N TRP A 357 16.88 -7.05 -8.33
CA TRP A 357 17.69 -6.35 -9.32
C TRP A 357 16.83 -5.81 -10.47
N LEU A 358 15.90 -6.61 -11.02
CA LEU A 358 14.96 -6.19 -12.07
C LEU A 358 14.07 -5.03 -11.58
N LEU A 359 13.58 -5.10 -10.33
CA LEU A 359 12.76 -4.06 -9.73
C LEU A 359 13.48 -2.72 -9.61
N ARG A 360 14.78 -2.74 -9.25
CA ARG A 360 15.56 -1.52 -9.00
C ARG A 360 16.21 -0.95 -10.25
N SER A 361 16.66 -1.82 -11.17
CA SER A 361 17.56 -1.43 -12.26
C SER A 361 16.88 -1.41 -13.64
N ARG A 362 15.69 -1.99 -13.81
CA ARG A 362 15.05 -2.13 -15.11
C ARG A 362 13.79 -1.29 -15.27
N PRO A 363 13.46 -0.84 -16.50
CA PRO A 363 12.27 -0.04 -16.78
C PRO A 363 10.97 -0.71 -16.34
N TRP A 364 10.91 -2.05 -16.38
CA TRP A 364 9.76 -2.82 -15.91
C TRP A 364 9.48 -2.56 -14.42
N GLY A 365 10.50 -2.65 -13.57
CA GLY A 365 10.35 -2.41 -12.13
C GLY A 365 9.94 -0.97 -11.81
N TRP A 366 10.45 0.01 -12.55
CA TRP A 366 10.05 1.40 -12.41
C TRP A 366 8.57 1.60 -12.79
N ARG A 367 8.12 1.01 -13.91
CA ARG A 367 6.71 1.05 -14.34
C ARG A 367 5.79 0.40 -13.31
N LEU A 368 6.17 -0.77 -12.78
CA LEU A 368 5.42 -1.48 -11.77
C LEU A 368 5.20 -0.61 -10.52
N ARG A 369 6.27 0.01 -9.99
CA ARG A 369 6.21 0.90 -8.82
C ARG A 369 5.46 2.20 -9.11
N ALA A 370 5.60 2.76 -10.30
CA ALA A 370 4.89 3.98 -10.69
C ALA A 370 3.37 3.73 -10.72
N VAL A 371 2.91 2.63 -11.34
CA VAL A 371 1.49 2.27 -11.41
C VAL A 371 0.93 2.05 -10.02
N GLY A 372 1.64 1.34 -9.13
CA GLY A 372 1.17 1.11 -7.78
C GLY A 372 1.25 2.33 -6.85
N SER A 373 2.09 3.32 -7.16
CA SER A 373 2.18 4.55 -6.36
C SER A 373 1.01 5.50 -6.66
N GLU A 374 0.77 5.78 -7.96
CA GLU A 374 -0.30 6.65 -8.43
C GLU A 374 -0.56 6.34 -9.91
N GLU A 375 -1.60 5.55 -10.18
CA GLU A 375 -1.88 5.05 -11.53
C GLU A 375 -2.18 6.16 -12.54
N GLU A 376 -2.98 7.16 -12.13
CA GLU A 376 -3.38 8.26 -13.00
C GLU A 376 -2.17 9.11 -13.40
N ALA A 377 -1.28 9.41 -12.45
CA ALA A 377 -0.04 10.13 -12.73
C ALA A 377 0.88 9.32 -13.65
N ALA A 378 1.01 8.01 -13.40
CA ALA A 378 1.81 7.12 -14.24
C ALA A 378 1.28 7.08 -15.68
N ARG A 379 -0.03 7.04 -15.88
CA ARG A 379 -0.66 7.07 -17.20
C ARG A 379 -0.39 8.39 -17.94
N ARG A 380 -0.47 9.53 -17.24
CA ARG A 380 -0.21 10.86 -17.84
C ARG A 380 1.21 11.03 -18.35
N VAL A 381 2.19 10.35 -17.73
CA VAL A 381 3.59 10.36 -18.18
C VAL A 381 3.91 9.23 -19.17
N GLY A 382 2.89 8.56 -19.73
CA GLY A 382 3.04 7.58 -20.80
C GLY A 382 3.39 6.15 -20.36
N VAL A 383 3.23 5.80 -19.06
CA VAL A 383 3.40 4.41 -18.63
C VAL A 383 2.22 3.57 -19.11
N PRO A 384 2.45 2.41 -19.78
CA PRO A 384 1.38 1.53 -20.27
C PRO A 384 0.75 0.75 -19.10
N THR A 385 -0.15 1.42 -18.32
CA THR A 385 -0.69 0.90 -17.06
C THR A 385 -1.41 -0.43 -17.24
N ASN A 386 -2.25 -0.59 -18.28
CA ASN A 386 -2.97 -1.83 -18.54
C ASN A 386 -2.03 -3.01 -18.73
N ARG A 387 -1.04 -2.86 -19.63
CA ARG A 387 -0.04 -3.91 -19.90
C ARG A 387 0.78 -4.22 -18.65
N THR A 388 1.14 -3.20 -17.87
CA THR A 388 1.94 -3.38 -16.65
C THR A 388 1.21 -4.22 -15.61
N VAL A 389 -0.10 -4.00 -15.40
CA VAL A 389 -0.91 -4.76 -14.45
C VAL A 389 -1.15 -6.19 -14.97
N ILE A 390 -1.55 -6.37 -16.24
CA ILE A 390 -1.81 -7.71 -16.78
C ILE A 390 -0.54 -8.59 -16.69
N VAL A 391 0.60 -8.06 -17.14
CA VAL A 391 1.89 -8.78 -17.04
C VAL A 391 2.27 -9.01 -15.57
N GLY A 392 1.95 -8.08 -14.68
CA GLY A 392 2.13 -8.24 -13.24
C GLY A 392 1.40 -9.47 -12.70
N TYR A 393 0.10 -9.62 -12.98
CA TYR A 393 -0.69 -10.78 -12.55
C TYR A 393 -0.25 -12.09 -13.24
N MET A 394 0.15 -12.04 -14.50
CA MET A 394 0.74 -13.20 -15.17
C MET A 394 2.03 -13.66 -14.48
N LEU A 395 2.90 -12.73 -14.10
CA LEU A 395 4.12 -13.05 -13.35
C LEU A 395 3.82 -13.54 -11.93
N THR A 396 2.76 -13.03 -11.28
CA THR A 396 2.29 -13.56 -10.00
C THR A 396 1.94 -15.05 -10.12
N SER A 397 1.14 -15.40 -11.12
CA SER A 397 0.79 -16.79 -11.40
C SER A 397 2.01 -17.62 -11.84
N PHE A 398 2.94 -17.06 -12.61
CA PHE A 398 4.20 -17.73 -12.98
C PHE A 398 5.03 -18.15 -11.76
N PHE A 399 5.15 -17.28 -10.75
CA PHE A 399 5.83 -17.64 -9.50
C PHE A 399 5.02 -18.66 -8.68
N THR A 400 3.69 -18.58 -8.72
CA THR A 400 2.80 -19.58 -8.11
C THR A 400 3.00 -20.95 -8.72
N PHE A 401 3.27 -21.05 -10.03
CA PHE A 401 3.64 -22.34 -10.68
C PHE A 401 4.86 -22.99 -10.02
N PHE A 402 5.95 -22.23 -9.76
CA PHE A 402 7.11 -22.78 -9.05
C PHE A 402 6.78 -23.17 -7.61
N GLY A 403 5.95 -22.38 -6.93
CA GLY A 403 5.43 -22.75 -5.61
C GLY A 403 4.65 -24.06 -5.62
N ALA A 404 3.81 -24.27 -6.64
CA ALA A 404 3.05 -25.50 -6.83
C ALA A 404 3.95 -26.72 -7.12
N ILE A 405 5.04 -26.56 -7.87
CA ILE A 405 6.05 -27.64 -8.05
C ILE A 405 6.63 -28.04 -6.69
N MET A 406 6.95 -27.09 -5.84
CA MET A 406 7.45 -27.41 -4.50
C MET A 406 6.38 -28.04 -3.63
N LEU A 407 5.13 -27.58 -3.73
CA LEU A 407 4.00 -28.11 -2.97
C LEU A 407 3.70 -29.56 -3.36
N MET A 408 3.67 -29.88 -4.66
CA MET A 408 3.47 -31.26 -5.13
C MET A 408 4.55 -32.21 -4.62
N ALA A 409 5.81 -31.76 -4.58
CA ALA A 409 6.92 -32.57 -4.11
C ALA A 409 6.91 -32.81 -2.59
N GLN A 410 6.29 -31.90 -1.84
CA GLN A 410 6.10 -32.05 -0.38
C GLN A 410 4.91 -32.95 -0.04
N LEU A 411 3.83 -32.88 -0.81
CA LEU A 411 2.61 -33.62 -0.58
C LEU A 411 2.69 -35.07 -1.13
N GLY A 412 3.28 -35.23 -2.32
CA GLY A 412 3.34 -36.51 -3.02
C GLY A 412 1.99 -37.02 -3.52
N ILE A 413 0.95 -36.18 -3.49
CA ILE A 413 -0.42 -36.54 -3.87
C ILE A 413 -1.18 -35.32 -4.39
N GLY A 414 -2.12 -35.53 -5.30
CA GLY A 414 -3.05 -34.49 -5.80
C GLY A 414 -4.18 -34.27 -4.80
N ASP A 415 -4.07 -33.23 -3.98
CA ASP A 415 -5.09 -32.88 -2.98
C ASP A 415 -5.77 -31.55 -3.35
N PRO A 416 -7.08 -31.55 -3.67
CA PRO A 416 -7.80 -30.34 -4.07
C PRO A 416 -7.97 -29.32 -2.94
N SER A 417 -7.80 -29.73 -1.66
CA SER A 417 -7.92 -28.84 -0.50
C SER A 417 -6.64 -28.11 -0.15
N GLN A 418 -5.51 -28.56 -0.68
CA GLN A 418 -4.20 -27.96 -0.42
C GLN A 418 -4.04 -26.62 -1.17
N GLY A 419 -3.11 -25.83 -0.70
CA GLY A 419 -2.82 -24.53 -1.30
C GLY A 419 -3.58 -23.36 -0.67
N ILE A 420 -4.80 -23.55 -0.17
CA ILE A 420 -5.67 -22.48 0.38
C ILE A 420 -4.93 -21.62 1.42
N GLY A 421 -4.24 -22.25 2.35
CA GLY A 421 -3.47 -21.58 3.41
C GLY A 421 -2.34 -20.67 2.89
N TYR A 422 -1.82 -20.93 1.69
CA TYR A 422 -0.75 -20.13 1.09
C TYR A 422 -1.22 -18.75 0.67
N THR A 423 -2.52 -18.53 0.43
CA THR A 423 -3.06 -17.19 0.12
C THR A 423 -2.72 -16.20 1.23
N LEU A 424 -3.15 -16.46 2.46
CA LEU A 424 -2.90 -15.57 3.59
C LEU A 424 -1.43 -15.59 4.04
N SER A 425 -0.79 -16.77 4.02
CA SER A 425 0.62 -16.91 4.38
C SER A 425 1.53 -16.10 3.45
N SER A 426 1.27 -16.08 2.14
CA SER A 426 2.05 -15.31 1.17
C SER A 426 1.88 -13.80 1.39
N ILE A 427 0.65 -13.33 1.62
CA ILE A 427 0.39 -11.92 1.94
C ILE A 427 1.14 -11.53 3.23
N THR A 428 1.06 -12.39 4.27
CA THR A 428 1.77 -12.18 5.54
C THR A 428 3.27 -12.05 5.32
N ALA A 429 3.88 -12.97 4.59
CA ALA A 429 5.32 -12.96 4.30
C ALA A 429 5.74 -11.69 3.56
N VAL A 430 4.94 -11.23 2.58
CA VAL A 430 5.21 -10.03 1.78
C VAL A 430 5.09 -8.76 2.62
N VAL A 431 4.07 -8.67 3.47
CA VAL A 431 3.85 -7.49 4.34
C VAL A 431 4.90 -7.43 5.44
N LEU A 432 5.23 -8.55 6.08
CA LEU A 432 6.36 -8.65 7.01
C LEU A 432 7.66 -8.21 6.33
N GLY A 433 7.87 -8.60 5.08
CA GLY A 433 9.00 -8.19 4.26
C GLY A 433 9.07 -6.69 3.95
N GLY A 434 8.05 -5.91 4.36
CA GLY A 434 8.00 -4.45 4.22
C GLY A 434 7.40 -3.96 2.90
N THR A 435 6.74 -4.82 2.14
CA THR A 435 6.01 -4.42 0.94
C THR A 435 4.69 -3.74 1.32
N SER A 436 4.40 -2.62 0.67
CA SER A 436 3.22 -1.81 0.91
C SER A 436 1.95 -2.45 0.38
N LEU A 437 0.91 -2.57 1.21
CA LEU A 437 -0.43 -2.98 0.79
C LEU A 437 -1.11 -1.99 -0.18
N LEU A 438 -0.61 -0.75 -0.25
CA LEU A 438 -1.14 0.30 -1.13
C LEU A 438 -0.38 0.40 -2.45
N GLY A 439 0.61 -0.46 -2.67
CA GLY A 439 1.42 -0.46 -3.87
C GLY A 439 2.64 0.45 -3.87
N GLY A 440 3.39 0.42 -4.95
CA GLY A 440 4.50 1.31 -5.26
C GLY A 440 5.81 1.09 -4.51
N ARG A 441 5.78 0.38 -3.37
CA ARG A 441 6.96 0.12 -2.52
C ARG A 441 7.01 -1.32 -2.06
N GLY A 442 8.18 -1.93 -2.11
CA GLY A 442 8.42 -3.29 -1.66
C GLY A 442 9.82 -3.78 -2.00
N SER A 443 10.12 -4.99 -1.53
CA SER A 443 11.39 -5.67 -1.75
C SER A 443 11.18 -7.19 -1.83
N PHE A 444 11.74 -7.81 -2.86
CA PHE A 444 11.74 -9.26 -3.00
C PHE A 444 12.67 -9.94 -1.97
N ILE A 445 13.75 -9.27 -1.60
CA ILE A 445 14.63 -9.73 -0.51
C ILE A 445 13.89 -9.65 0.83
N GLY A 446 13.10 -8.59 1.07
CA GLY A 446 12.23 -8.50 2.22
C GLY A 446 11.22 -9.64 2.27
N THR A 447 10.59 -9.97 1.16
CA THR A 447 9.65 -11.09 1.03
C THR A 447 10.32 -12.43 1.33
N LEU A 448 11.56 -12.66 0.86
CA LEU A 448 12.31 -13.87 1.18
C LEU A 448 12.51 -14.02 2.70
N PHE A 449 12.97 -12.96 3.40
CA PHE A 449 13.11 -12.99 4.85
C PHE A 449 11.76 -13.12 5.57
N GLY A 450 10.70 -12.50 5.05
CA GLY A 450 9.34 -12.65 5.60
C GLY A 450 8.83 -14.09 5.50
N SER A 451 9.10 -14.77 4.38
CA SER A 451 8.75 -16.18 4.19
C SER A 451 9.53 -17.10 5.14
N LEU A 452 10.84 -16.83 5.29
CA LEU A 452 11.70 -17.57 6.22
C LEU A 452 11.25 -17.37 7.68
N LEU A 453 10.98 -16.14 8.10
CA LEU A 453 10.52 -15.87 9.46
C LEU A 453 9.18 -16.56 9.75
N LEU A 454 8.22 -16.48 8.82
CA LEU A 454 6.93 -17.12 9.00
C LEU A 454 7.08 -18.63 9.22
N ILE A 455 7.85 -19.32 8.39
CA ILE A 455 8.11 -20.75 8.55
C ILE A 455 8.90 -21.03 9.83
N GLN A 456 9.86 -20.19 10.20
CA GLN A 456 10.60 -20.30 11.44
C GLN A 456 9.68 -20.21 12.67
N VAL A 457 8.72 -19.28 12.67
CA VAL A 457 7.73 -19.15 13.74
C VAL A 457 6.84 -20.40 13.83
N LEU A 458 6.36 -20.91 12.69
CA LEU A 458 5.58 -22.14 12.65
C LEU A 458 6.40 -23.36 13.12
N ASN A 459 7.67 -23.46 12.76
CA ASN A 459 8.57 -24.49 13.23
C ASN A 459 8.87 -24.36 14.75
N ALA A 460 9.01 -23.14 15.24
CA ALA A 460 9.24 -22.85 16.66
C ALA A 460 8.15 -23.43 17.56
N THR A 461 6.88 -23.38 17.12
CA THR A 461 5.76 -23.96 17.92
C THR A 461 5.94 -25.45 18.18
N VAL A 462 6.47 -26.18 17.20
CA VAL A 462 6.73 -27.63 17.33
C VAL A 462 7.83 -27.89 18.38
N PHE A 463 8.93 -27.12 18.35
CA PHE A 463 10.04 -27.27 19.31
C PHE A 463 9.68 -26.78 20.73
N LEU A 464 8.70 -25.88 20.84
CA LEU A 464 8.17 -25.40 22.13
C LEU A 464 7.02 -26.26 22.67
N GLY A 465 6.64 -27.36 21.97
CA GLY A 465 5.56 -28.23 22.39
C GLY A 465 4.17 -27.62 22.31
N LEU A 466 4.01 -26.59 21.49
CA LEU A 466 2.72 -25.91 21.28
C LEU A 466 1.94 -26.63 20.17
N ASP A 467 0.62 -26.70 20.31
CA ASP A 467 -0.27 -27.31 19.35
C ASP A 467 -0.48 -26.44 18.08
N GLN A 468 -1.18 -27.00 17.10
CA GLN A 468 -1.46 -26.30 15.84
C GLN A 468 -2.30 -25.02 16.01
N THR A 469 -3.07 -24.91 17.08
CA THR A 469 -3.88 -23.73 17.39
C THR A 469 -3.00 -22.49 17.56
N TRP A 470 -1.85 -22.65 18.22
CA TRP A 470 -0.87 -21.58 18.40
C TRP A 470 -0.26 -21.10 17.08
N GLN A 471 -0.12 -22.00 16.09
CA GLN A 471 0.37 -21.60 14.77
C GLN A 471 -0.56 -20.57 14.11
N TYR A 472 -1.88 -20.80 14.14
CA TYR A 472 -2.87 -19.84 13.61
C TYR A 472 -2.89 -18.53 14.39
N ILE A 473 -2.83 -18.60 15.73
CA ILE A 473 -2.79 -17.41 16.59
C ILE A 473 -1.54 -16.56 16.28
N LEU A 474 -0.36 -17.18 16.24
CA LEU A 474 0.90 -16.49 15.96
C LEU A 474 0.92 -15.92 14.56
N GLN A 475 0.41 -16.64 13.56
CA GLN A 475 0.29 -16.13 12.21
C GLN A 475 -0.62 -14.90 12.15
N GLY A 476 -1.77 -14.92 12.80
CA GLY A 476 -2.69 -13.78 12.92
C GLY A 476 -2.04 -12.58 13.61
N LEU A 477 -1.33 -12.80 14.72
CA LEU A 477 -0.57 -11.76 15.42
C LEU A 477 0.51 -11.14 14.54
N LEU A 478 1.25 -11.95 13.78
CA LEU A 478 2.28 -11.44 12.86
C LEU A 478 1.68 -10.53 11.78
N ILE A 479 0.51 -10.89 11.24
CA ILE A 479 -0.21 -10.03 10.27
C ILE A 479 -0.58 -8.70 10.92
N LEU A 480 -1.16 -8.72 12.12
CA LEU A 480 -1.58 -7.52 12.85
C LEU A 480 -0.37 -6.62 13.19
N ILE A 481 0.72 -7.20 13.69
CA ILE A 481 1.95 -6.47 14.00
C ILE A 481 2.50 -5.80 12.73
N ALA A 482 2.58 -6.54 11.62
CA ALA A 482 3.05 -6.01 10.34
C ALA A 482 2.17 -4.84 9.86
N ALA A 483 0.85 -4.96 9.95
CA ALA A 483 -0.10 -3.93 9.57
C ALA A 483 0.02 -2.68 10.47
N ILE A 484 0.18 -2.86 11.80
CA ILE A 484 0.37 -1.77 12.77
C ILE A 484 1.67 -1.03 12.50
N VAL A 485 2.79 -1.75 12.37
CA VAL A 485 4.12 -1.16 12.07
C VAL A 485 4.06 -0.35 10.78
N TYR A 486 3.42 -0.88 9.74
CA TYR A 486 3.22 -0.18 8.48
C TYR A 486 2.37 1.09 8.66
N SER A 487 1.26 1.02 9.39
CA SER A 487 0.35 2.15 9.64
C SER A 487 1.05 3.28 10.41
N VAL A 488 1.77 2.95 11.49
CA VAL A 488 2.52 3.92 12.31
C VAL A 488 3.66 4.56 11.52
N ALA A 489 4.40 3.78 10.74
CA ALA A 489 5.47 4.31 9.88
C ALA A 489 4.94 5.30 8.83
N ARG A 490 3.69 5.17 8.41
CA ARG A 490 3.02 6.07 7.47
C ARG A 490 2.49 7.34 8.13
N SER A 491 1.88 7.25 9.33
CA SER A 491 1.31 8.43 10.02
C SER A 491 2.37 9.48 10.35
N ARG A 492 3.61 9.07 10.57
CA ARG A 492 4.76 9.96 10.82
C ARG A 492 5.34 10.62 9.55
N ARG A 493 4.81 10.30 8.35
CA ARG A 493 5.28 10.86 7.07
C ARG A 493 4.28 11.84 6.43
N ARG A 494 3.11 12.01 7.03
CA ARG A 494 2.16 13.10 6.77
C ARG A 494 2.42 14.22 7.77
#